data_212bd3c43e54dafbaf7828b12d45e0ef
#
_entry.id   212bd3c43e54dafbaf7828b12d45e0ef
#
_cell.length_a   1.000
_cell.length_b   1.000
_cell.length_c   1.000
_cell.angle_alpha   90.00
_cell.angle_beta   90.00
_cell.angle_gamma   90.00
#
_symmetry.space_group_name_H-M   'P 1'
#
loop_
_entity.id
_entity.type
_entity.pdbx_description
1 polymer ?
#
loop_
_entity_poly.entity_id
_entity_poly.type
_entity_poly.pdbx_seq_one_letter_code
_entity_poly.pdbx_strand_id
1 'polypeptide(L)'
;MIIEIAENELLRDEFVMRGGTCLHKIHLKEPRRYSEDLDYVRRTNTGIKPYITELRAVADRVGLAVSNVDRSGSMVHVTFGADATGGGRIRIKVETNIAETDFFNKTIEIEHEVDSRWWSGKAKIPTFVLDEMMSTKTRALYQRRKGRDLFDLWLALTSEDVSPEEIVAGLRHSMNESIFTYPQLRQNLFDKLADAGFRTDIEALIVAMPDEYNVENAADLVMEKLGRLLENAPPLEEIADGRWRSMT
;
A
#
# COMPACT_ATOMS: atom_id res chain seq x y z
N MET A 1 -1.97 -0.32 -18.32
CA MET A 1 -1.37 0.89 -17.68
C MET A 1 -0.14 0.56 -16.82
N ILE A 2 -0.20 -0.34 -15.81
CA ILE A 2 0.99 -0.71 -15.00
C ILE A 2 2.17 -1.15 -15.88
N ILE A 3 1.93 -2.12 -16.76
CA ILE A 3 2.94 -2.65 -17.69
C ILE A 3 3.47 -1.55 -18.61
N GLU A 4 2.59 -0.74 -19.19
CA GLU A 4 2.99 0.36 -20.06
C GLU A 4 3.84 1.45 -19.38
N ILE A 5 3.60 1.69 -18.08
CA ILE A 5 4.46 2.56 -17.26
C ILE A 5 5.84 1.92 -17.10
N ALA A 6 5.90 0.61 -16.81
CA ALA A 6 7.16 -0.11 -16.63
C ALA A 6 7.93 -0.34 -17.93
N GLU A 7 7.27 -0.37 -19.08
CA GLU A 7 7.90 -0.45 -20.42
C GLU A 7 8.44 0.92 -20.88
N ASN A 8 7.99 2.03 -20.33
CA ASN A 8 8.54 3.34 -20.60
C ASN A 8 9.84 3.55 -19.82
N GLU A 9 10.96 3.68 -20.50
CA GLU A 9 12.30 3.75 -19.89
C GLU A 9 12.41 4.87 -18.85
N LEU A 10 11.94 6.09 -19.16
CA LEU A 10 12.02 7.23 -18.25
C LEU A 10 11.18 7.00 -16.98
N LEU A 11 9.98 6.42 -17.12
CA LEU A 11 9.11 6.13 -15.98
C LEU A 11 9.62 4.94 -15.15
N ARG A 12 10.08 3.87 -15.80
CA ARG A 12 10.64 2.69 -15.12
C ARG A 12 11.86 3.05 -14.27
N ASP A 13 12.73 3.90 -14.79
CA ASP A 13 13.96 4.28 -14.10
C ASP A 13 13.70 5.18 -12.90
N GLU A 14 12.57 5.90 -12.88
CA GLU A 14 12.24 6.85 -11.83
C GLU A 14 11.17 6.35 -10.85
N PHE A 15 10.16 5.62 -11.34
CA PHE A 15 8.98 5.27 -10.56
C PHE A 15 9.13 3.91 -9.89
N VAL A 16 8.84 3.86 -8.59
CA VAL A 16 8.78 2.62 -7.80
C VAL A 16 7.35 2.43 -7.36
N MET A 17 6.71 1.34 -7.77
CA MET A 17 5.31 1.06 -7.44
C MET A 17 5.16 0.61 -6.01
N ARG A 18 4.11 1.08 -5.35
CA ARG A 18 3.72 0.67 -3.99
C ARG A 18 2.20 0.67 -3.81
N GLY A 19 1.73 0.62 -2.58
CA GLY A 19 0.31 0.75 -2.25
C GLY A 19 -0.49 -0.53 -2.39
N GLY A 20 -1.82 -0.41 -2.28
CA GLY A 20 -2.72 -1.55 -2.30
C GLY A 20 -2.75 -2.28 -3.63
N THR A 21 -2.71 -1.56 -4.74
CA THR A 21 -2.71 -2.17 -6.07
C THR A 21 -1.42 -2.95 -6.32
N CYS A 22 -0.27 -2.43 -5.91
CA CYS A 22 1.00 -3.15 -5.98
C CYS A 22 0.97 -4.43 -5.14
N LEU A 23 0.52 -4.35 -3.89
CA LEU A 23 0.39 -5.53 -3.03
C LEU A 23 -0.47 -6.62 -3.68
N HIS A 24 -1.68 -6.28 -4.10
CA HIS A 24 -2.66 -7.26 -4.58
C HIS A 24 -2.50 -7.73 -6.03
N LYS A 25 -1.73 -7.03 -6.86
CA LYS A 25 -1.52 -7.42 -8.27
C LYS A 25 -0.10 -7.88 -8.57
N ILE A 26 0.88 -7.43 -7.81
CA ILE A 26 2.30 -7.68 -8.09
C ILE A 26 2.90 -8.66 -7.09
N HIS A 27 2.62 -8.49 -5.78
CA HIS A 27 3.21 -9.34 -4.74
C HIS A 27 2.39 -10.61 -4.46
N LEU A 28 1.07 -10.48 -4.37
CA LEU A 28 0.22 -11.62 -4.04
C LEU A 28 -0.13 -12.43 -5.30
N LYS A 29 -0.09 -13.77 -5.19
CA LYS A 29 -0.50 -14.66 -6.28
C LYS A 29 -1.99 -14.51 -6.61
N GLU A 30 -2.80 -14.26 -5.59
CA GLU A 30 -4.24 -14.07 -5.71
C GLU A 30 -4.66 -12.76 -5.04
N PRO A 31 -5.23 -11.81 -5.79
CA PRO A 31 -5.76 -10.58 -5.20
C PRO A 31 -6.90 -10.90 -4.22
N ARG A 32 -6.79 -10.40 -2.99
CA ARG A 32 -7.81 -10.63 -1.95
C ARG A 32 -8.80 -9.49 -1.82
N ARG A 33 -8.47 -8.31 -2.33
CA ARG A 33 -9.35 -7.15 -2.36
C ARG A 33 -9.12 -6.27 -3.57
N TYR A 34 -10.09 -5.44 -3.87
CA TYR A 34 -9.95 -4.38 -4.87
C TYR A 34 -9.05 -3.24 -4.38
N SER A 35 -8.32 -2.66 -5.32
CA SER A 35 -7.58 -1.42 -5.17
C SER A 35 -7.54 -0.72 -6.52
N GLU A 36 -7.82 0.58 -6.56
CA GLU A 36 -8.07 1.33 -7.79
C GLU A 36 -6.90 2.22 -8.19
N ASP A 37 -6.22 2.83 -7.20
CA ASP A 37 -5.16 3.79 -7.44
C ASP A 37 -3.83 3.09 -7.75
N LEU A 38 -3.05 3.68 -8.65
CA LEU A 38 -1.69 3.27 -8.94
C LEU A 38 -0.74 4.20 -8.18
N ASP A 39 -0.20 3.71 -7.08
CA ASP A 39 0.65 4.47 -6.18
C ASP A 39 2.13 4.29 -6.55
N TYR A 40 2.84 5.41 -6.69
CA TYR A 40 4.28 5.43 -6.96
C TYR A 40 5.01 6.39 -6.02
N VAL A 41 6.27 6.07 -5.76
CA VAL A 41 7.27 7.01 -5.26
C VAL A 41 8.33 7.22 -6.32
N ARG A 42 9.18 8.22 -6.12
CA ARG A 42 10.24 8.57 -7.07
C ARG A 42 11.60 8.27 -6.48
N ARG A 43 12.55 7.89 -7.36
CA ARG A 43 13.95 7.70 -6.95
C ARG A 43 14.69 9.01 -6.77
N THR A 44 14.23 10.08 -7.42
CA THR A 44 14.86 11.41 -7.38
C THR A 44 13.84 12.50 -7.02
N ASN A 45 14.34 13.65 -6.60
CA ASN A 45 13.51 14.84 -6.32
C ASN A 45 13.52 15.86 -7.47
N THR A 46 13.83 15.45 -8.69
CA THR A 46 13.81 16.30 -9.88
C THR A 46 12.41 16.75 -10.24
N GLY A 47 12.26 17.70 -11.17
CA GLY A 47 10.95 18.21 -11.58
C GLY A 47 10.03 17.12 -12.13
N ILE A 48 8.74 17.11 -11.74
CA ILE A 48 7.76 16.06 -12.12
C ILE A 48 7.24 16.21 -13.58
N LYS A 49 7.37 17.39 -14.22
CA LYS A 49 6.76 17.66 -15.52
C LYS A 49 7.13 16.67 -16.64
N PRO A 50 8.40 16.25 -16.84
CA PRO A 50 8.74 15.25 -17.85
C PRO A 50 7.97 13.95 -17.68
N TYR A 51 7.85 13.48 -16.45
CA TYR A 51 7.16 12.22 -16.12
C TYR A 51 5.65 12.30 -16.33
N ILE A 52 5.02 13.45 -16.08
CA ILE A 52 3.60 13.68 -16.43
C ILE A 52 3.42 13.61 -17.95
N THR A 53 4.37 14.12 -18.73
CA THR A 53 4.32 14.05 -20.21
C THR A 53 4.39 12.60 -20.67
N GLU A 54 5.30 11.80 -20.12
CA GLU A 54 5.41 10.38 -20.44
C GLU A 54 4.18 9.57 -19.98
N LEU A 55 3.62 9.89 -18.81
CA LEU A 55 2.35 9.27 -18.36
C LEU A 55 1.19 9.53 -19.33
N ARG A 56 1.14 10.70 -19.96
CA ARG A 56 0.15 11.01 -21.02
C ARG A 56 0.39 10.13 -22.24
N ALA A 57 1.62 10.05 -22.72
CA ALA A 57 1.97 9.23 -23.87
C ALA A 57 1.69 7.74 -23.63
N VAL A 58 1.96 7.24 -22.41
CA VAL A 58 1.61 5.88 -21.97
C VAL A 58 0.09 5.67 -21.99
N ALA A 59 -0.67 6.60 -21.46
CA ALA A 59 -2.13 6.50 -21.40
C ALA A 59 -2.77 6.49 -22.80
N ASP A 60 -2.28 7.34 -23.70
CA ASP A 60 -2.75 7.40 -25.09
C ASP A 60 -2.59 6.05 -25.81
N ARG A 61 -1.49 5.31 -25.56
CA ARG A 61 -1.27 3.97 -26.15
C ARG A 61 -2.30 2.93 -25.73
N VAL A 62 -2.89 3.09 -24.54
CA VAL A 62 -3.95 2.19 -24.03
C VAL A 62 -5.35 2.79 -24.14
N GLY A 63 -5.51 3.84 -24.96
CA GLY A 63 -6.81 4.46 -25.23
C GLY A 63 -7.38 5.28 -24.07
N LEU A 64 -6.53 5.75 -23.15
CA LEU A 64 -6.92 6.60 -22.03
C LEU A 64 -6.47 8.04 -22.27
N ALA A 65 -7.30 8.99 -21.89
CA ALA A 65 -6.96 10.43 -21.94
C ALA A 65 -6.85 11.03 -20.55
N VAL A 66 -5.94 11.98 -20.35
CA VAL A 66 -5.84 12.74 -19.10
C VAL A 66 -7.10 13.55 -18.88
N SER A 67 -7.77 13.31 -17.76
CA SER A 67 -8.96 14.08 -17.36
C SER A 67 -8.66 15.12 -16.27
N ASN A 68 -7.64 14.91 -15.45
CA ASN A 68 -7.21 15.86 -14.42
C ASN A 68 -5.74 15.65 -14.05
N VAL A 69 -5.07 16.75 -13.69
CA VAL A 69 -3.75 16.74 -13.03
C VAL A 69 -3.83 17.74 -11.88
N ASP A 70 -3.63 17.24 -10.67
CA ASP A 70 -3.62 18.11 -9.49
C ASP A 70 -2.43 17.77 -8.56
N ARG A 71 -2.18 18.66 -7.61
CA ARG A 71 -1.13 18.49 -6.61
C ARG A 71 -1.69 18.83 -5.23
N SER A 72 -1.49 17.91 -4.29
CA SER A 72 -1.80 18.08 -2.87
C SER A 72 -0.55 17.81 -2.03
N GLY A 73 0.07 18.86 -1.52
CA GLY A 73 1.33 18.75 -0.76
C GLY A 73 2.45 18.08 -1.56
N SER A 74 2.89 16.92 -1.07
CA SER A 74 3.91 16.08 -1.71
C SER A 74 3.35 15.07 -2.73
N MET A 75 2.03 15.04 -2.94
CA MET A 75 1.39 14.12 -3.88
C MET A 75 1.02 14.82 -5.16
N VAL A 76 1.32 14.20 -6.29
CA VAL A 76 0.82 14.55 -7.62
C VAL A 76 -0.13 13.47 -8.08
N HIS A 77 -1.33 13.88 -8.49
CA HIS A 77 -2.38 12.99 -8.96
C HIS A 77 -2.63 13.26 -10.45
N VAL A 78 -2.51 12.20 -11.25
CA VAL A 78 -2.87 12.24 -12.67
C VAL A 78 -4.02 11.26 -12.88
N THR A 79 -5.20 11.81 -13.24
CA THR A 79 -6.39 11.00 -13.51
C THR A 79 -6.57 10.83 -15.01
N PHE A 80 -6.75 9.60 -15.42
CA PHE A 80 -7.03 9.20 -16.79
C PHE A 80 -8.45 8.67 -16.90
N GLY A 81 -9.06 8.81 -18.07
CA GLY A 81 -10.38 8.27 -18.33
C GLY A 81 -10.59 7.91 -19.78
N ALA A 82 -11.52 6.98 -20.00
CA ALA A 82 -12.06 6.64 -21.31
C ALA A 82 -13.53 6.26 -21.16
N ASP A 83 -14.29 6.42 -22.23
CA ASP A 83 -15.65 5.90 -22.29
C ASP A 83 -15.60 4.40 -22.57
N ALA A 84 -16.30 3.61 -21.74
CA ALA A 84 -16.37 2.17 -21.92
C ALA A 84 -17.35 1.78 -23.02
N THR A 85 -16.98 0.79 -23.83
CA THR A 85 -17.87 0.19 -24.82
C THR A 85 -19.05 -0.48 -24.10
N GLY A 86 -20.25 0.01 -24.28
CA GLY A 86 -21.45 -0.48 -23.58
C GLY A 86 -21.98 0.44 -22.48
N GLY A 87 -21.41 1.65 -22.36
CA GLY A 87 -21.77 2.67 -21.37
C GLY A 87 -20.97 2.56 -20.08
N GLY A 88 -20.76 3.71 -19.46
CA GLY A 88 -19.90 3.87 -18.29
C GLY A 88 -18.56 4.50 -18.61
N ARG A 89 -17.82 4.87 -17.58
CA ARG A 89 -16.52 5.53 -17.71
C ARG A 89 -15.45 4.77 -16.95
N ILE A 90 -14.38 4.43 -17.63
CA ILE A 90 -13.18 3.91 -17.00
C ILE A 90 -12.42 5.10 -16.40
N ARG A 91 -11.95 4.94 -15.17
CA ARG A 91 -11.10 5.93 -14.48
C ARG A 91 -9.91 5.23 -13.86
N ILE A 92 -8.72 5.73 -14.13
CA ILE A 92 -7.47 5.28 -13.49
C ILE A 92 -6.80 6.50 -12.89
N LYS A 93 -6.40 6.43 -11.63
CA LYS A 93 -5.64 7.47 -10.96
C LYS A 93 -4.22 6.97 -10.68
N VAL A 94 -3.24 7.74 -11.13
CA VAL A 94 -1.82 7.55 -10.79
C VAL A 94 -1.46 8.60 -9.74
N GLU A 95 -1.09 8.13 -8.56
CA GLU A 95 -0.63 8.96 -7.45
C GLU A 95 0.89 8.83 -7.32
N THR A 96 1.59 9.95 -7.32
CA THR A 96 3.05 9.97 -7.23
C THR A 96 3.48 10.84 -6.05
N ASN A 97 4.13 10.22 -5.06
CA ASN A 97 4.80 10.97 -4.00
C ASN A 97 6.13 11.52 -4.53
N ILE A 98 6.30 12.84 -4.44
CA ILE A 98 7.45 13.56 -4.99
C ILE A 98 8.45 14.04 -3.91
N ALA A 99 8.20 13.73 -2.64
CA ALA A 99 9.07 14.12 -1.53
C ALA A 99 9.78 12.93 -0.88
N GLU A 100 9.21 11.75 -0.95
CA GLU A 100 9.76 10.53 -0.36
C GLU A 100 10.68 9.83 -1.37
N THR A 101 11.97 10.02 -1.24
CA THR A 101 13.01 9.47 -2.14
C THR A 101 14.06 8.65 -1.38
N ASP A 102 13.97 8.58 -0.06
CA ASP A 102 14.83 7.77 0.80
C ASP A 102 14.11 6.49 1.19
N PHE A 103 14.65 5.35 0.81
CA PHE A 103 14.07 4.03 1.01
C PHE A 103 14.93 3.22 1.97
N PHE A 104 14.32 2.47 2.87
CA PHE A 104 15.02 1.63 3.82
C PHE A 104 15.72 0.45 3.12
N ASN A 105 14.98 -0.24 2.25
CA ASN A 105 15.49 -1.38 1.48
C ASN A 105 15.77 -1.02 0.02
N LYS A 106 16.57 -1.85 -0.64
CA LYS A 106 16.74 -1.78 -2.09
C LYS A 106 15.44 -2.15 -2.79
N THR A 107 15.15 -1.43 -3.87
CA THR A 107 14.05 -1.79 -4.76
C THR A 107 14.35 -3.06 -5.53
N ILE A 108 13.30 -3.83 -5.82
CA ILE A 108 13.34 -5.05 -6.63
C ILE A 108 12.50 -4.88 -7.89
N GLU A 109 12.63 -5.82 -8.80
CA GLU A 109 11.77 -5.93 -9.98
C GLU A 109 11.00 -7.25 -9.93
N ILE A 110 9.68 -7.18 -10.06
CA ILE A 110 8.81 -8.36 -10.11
C ILE A 110 8.18 -8.45 -11.49
N GLU A 111 8.30 -9.61 -12.12
CA GLU A 111 7.68 -9.87 -13.39
C GLU A 111 6.16 -9.93 -13.23
N HIS A 112 5.45 -9.16 -14.04
CA HIS A 112 3.99 -9.11 -14.06
C HIS A 112 3.49 -9.25 -15.49
N GLU A 113 2.54 -10.16 -15.69
CA GLU A 113 1.93 -10.46 -16.97
C GLU A 113 0.42 -10.25 -16.86
N VAL A 114 -0.14 -9.64 -17.89
CA VAL A 114 -1.57 -9.54 -18.10
C VAL A 114 -1.88 -10.21 -19.43
N ASP A 115 -2.76 -11.19 -19.41
CA ASP A 115 -3.32 -11.81 -20.61
C ASP A 115 -4.85 -11.75 -20.55
N SER A 116 -5.42 -10.93 -21.41
CA SER A 116 -6.86 -10.75 -21.48
C SER A 116 -7.31 -10.60 -22.95
N ARG A 117 -8.56 -10.83 -23.20
CA ARG A 117 -9.16 -10.68 -24.55
C ARG A 117 -9.06 -9.24 -25.12
N TRP A 118 -8.77 -8.25 -24.28
CA TRP A 118 -8.70 -6.85 -24.71
C TRP A 118 -7.27 -6.33 -24.83
N TRP A 119 -6.35 -6.91 -24.05
CA TRP A 119 -4.97 -6.44 -24.01
C TRP A 119 -4.07 -7.49 -23.34
N SER A 120 -2.88 -7.71 -23.89
CA SER A 120 -1.87 -8.61 -23.33
C SER A 120 -0.52 -7.89 -23.29
N GLY A 121 0.26 -8.17 -22.25
CA GLY A 121 1.61 -7.63 -22.11
C GLY A 121 2.27 -8.10 -20.82
N LYS A 122 3.59 -7.91 -20.77
CA LYS A 122 4.43 -8.38 -19.67
C LYS A 122 5.58 -7.40 -19.45
N ALA A 123 5.85 -7.07 -18.18
CA ALA A 123 6.99 -6.24 -17.81
C ALA A 123 7.52 -6.61 -16.42
N LYS A 124 8.76 -6.17 -16.15
CA LYS A 124 9.31 -6.14 -14.80
C LYS A 124 8.92 -4.85 -14.11
N ILE A 125 8.20 -4.95 -13.02
CA ILE A 125 7.66 -3.81 -12.28
C ILE A 125 8.62 -3.42 -11.15
N PRO A 126 9.23 -2.23 -11.17
CA PRO A 126 10.02 -1.74 -10.05
C PRO A 126 9.13 -1.54 -8.81
N THR A 127 9.48 -2.19 -7.73
CA THR A 127 8.74 -2.13 -6.46
C THR A 127 9.66 -2.34 -5.26
N PHE A 128 9.11 -2.33 -4.07
CA PHE A 128 9.80 -2.65 -2.82
C PHE A 128 9.72 -4.13 -2.50
N VAL A 129 10.62 -4.63 -1.66
CA VAL A 129 10.43 -5.92 -0.98
C VAL A 129 9.17 -5.86 -0.11
N LEU A 130 8.58 -7.02 0.16
CA LEU A 130 7.30 -7.08 0.87
C LEU A 130 7.38 -6.50 2.29
N ASP A 131 8.51 -6.68 2.98
CA ASP A 131 8.75 -6.10 4.31
C ASP A 131 8.67 -4.56 4.30
N GLU A 132 9.29 -3.91 3.31
CA GLU A 132 9.21 -2.46 3.11
C GLU A 132 7.77 -2.02 2.80
N MET A 133 7.06 -2.79 1.97
CA MET A 133 5.63 -2.55 1.70
C MET A 133 4.81 -2.61 3.00
N MET A 134 5.06 -3.61 3.86
CA MET A 134 4.37 -3.76 5.15
C MET A 134 4.78 -2.68 6.15
N SER A 135 6.02 -2.23 6.12
CA SER A 135 6.47 -1.06 6.88
C SER A 135 5.64 0.19 6.52
N THR A 136 5.48 0.49 5.23
CA THR A 136 4.64 1.61 4.78
C THR A 136 3.16 1.42 5.12
N LYS A 137 2.65 0.18 5.12
CA LYS A 137 1.28 -0.15 5.56
C LYS A 137 1.10 0.04 7.07
N THR A 138 2.09 -0.31 7.88
CA THR A 138 2.06 -0.08 9.33
C THR A 138 2.03 1.42 9.64
N ARG A 139 2.84 2.22 8.93
CA ARG A 139 2.80 3.69 9.00
C ARG A 139 1.42 4.23 8.61
N ALA A 140 0.85 3.75 7.51
CA ALA A 140 -0.48 4.16 7.05
C ALA A 140 -1.58 3.76 8.05
N LEU A 141 -1.53 2.55 8.61
CA LEU A 141 -2.43 2.10 9.67
C LEU A 141 -2.36 3.05 10.87
N TYR A 142 -1.18 3.49 11.28
CA TYR A 142 -1.04 4.44 12.39
C TYR A 142 -1.60 5.83 12.05
N GLN A 143 -1.29 6.37 10.86
CA GLN A 143 -1.58 7.75 10.48
C GLN A 143 -3.02 8.00 10.04
N ARG A 144 -3.73 7.01 9.52
CA ARG A 144 -5.09 7.16 8.98
C ARG A 144 -6.05 6.09 9.49
N ARG A 145 -7.37 6.33 9.36
CA ARG A 145 -8.43 5.40 9.80
C ARG A 145 -8.98 4.62 8.62
N LYS A 146 -8.20 3.65 8.11
CA LYS A 146 -8.61 2.75 7.02
C LYS A 146 -8.39 1.30 7.40
N GLY A 147 -9.49 0.56 7.61
CA GLY A 147 -9.46 -0.83 8.02
C GLY A 147 -8.74 -1.74 7.03
N ARG A 148 -8.72 -1.37 5.74
CA ARG A 148 -7.96 -2.07 4.70
C ARG A 148 -6.44 -2.11 4.96
N ASP A 149 -5.86 -1.15 5.69
CA ASP A 149 -4.44 -1.21 6.04
C ASP A 149 -4.18 -2.29 7.09
N LEU A 150 -5.12 -2.50 8.02
CA LEU A 150 -5.06 -3.62 8.98
C LEU A 150 -5.27 -4.96 8.28
N PHE A 151 -6.20 -5.05 7.33
CA PHE A 151 -6.42 -6.25 6.54
C PHE A 151 -5.17 -6.64 5.72
N ASP A 152 -4.53 -5.69 5.06
CA ASP A 152 -3.31 -5.93 4.28
C ASP A 152 -2.16 -6.44 5.16
N LEU A 153 -2.00 -5.88 6.38
CA LEU A 153 -1.02 -6.35 7.36
C LEU A 153 -1.35 -7.75 7.87
N TRP A 154 -2.60 -8.01 8.24
CA TRP A 154 -3.04 -9.33 8.65
C TRP A 154 -2.75 -10.37 7.58
N LEU A 155 -3.09 -10.08 6.33
CA LEU A 155 -2.87 -10.97 5.19
C LEU A 155 -1.38 -11.29 5.01
N ALA A 156 -0.51 -10.27 5.02
CA ALA A 156 0.93 -10.48 4.86
C ALA A 156 1.54 -11.25 6.05
N LEU A 157 1.15 -10.92 7.28
CA LEU A 157 1.68 -11.57 8.49
C LEU A 157 1.20 -13.02 8.67
N THR A 158 0.12 -13.43 7.98
CA THR A 158 -0.43 -14.81 8.06
C THR A 158 -0.08 -15.68 6.87
N SER A 159 0.05 -15.09 5.67
CA SER A 159 0.08 -15.86 4.42
C SER A 159 1.41 -15.73 3.65
N GLU A 160 2.26 -14.76 4.01
CA GLU A 160 3.49 -14.45 3.29
C GLU A 160 4.72 -14.62 4.19
N ASP A 161 5.87 -14.79 3.55
CA ASP A 161 7.16 -14.86 4.25
C ASP A 161 7.69 -13.44 4.46
N VAL A 162 7.25 -12.80 5.55
CA VAL A 162 7.67 -11.46 5.98
C VAL A 162 8.38 -11.49 7.32
N SER A 163 9.37 -10.62 7.50
CA SER A 163 10.10 -10.44 8.76
C SER A 163 9.51 -9.28 9.57
N PRO A 164 8.88 -9.53 10.72
CA PRO A 164 8.43 -8.49 11.63
C PRO A 164 9.54 -7.51 12.03
N GLU A 165 10.76 -8.01 12.18
CA GLU A 165 11.94 -7.22 12.54
C GLU A 165 12.30 -6.23 11.42
N GLU A 166 12.32 -6.66 10.16
CA GLU A 166 12.57 -5.81 8.99
C GLU A 166 11.44 -4.79 8.79
N ILE A 167 10.19 -5.20 8.99
CA ILE A 167 9.03 -4.30 8.94
C ILE A 167 9.20 -3.16 9.96
N VAL A 168 9.55 -3.49 11.21
CA VAL A 168 9.74 -2.48 12.27
C VAL A 168 10.99 -1.62 12.01
N ALA A 169 12.06 -2.19 11.47
CA ALA A 169 13.26 -1.43 11.11
C ALA A 169 12.95 -0.39 10.01
N GLY A 170 12.24 -0.77 8.94
CA GLY A 170 11.79 0.15 7.90
C GLY A 170 10.83 1.21 8.42
N LEU A 171 9.96 0.85 9.38
CA LEU A 171 9.07 1.80 10.02
C LEU A 171 9.84 2.85 10.83
N ARG A 172 10.86 2.46 11.61
CA ARG A 172 11.73 3.38 12.34
C ARG A 172 12.49 4.32 11.41
N HIS A 173 12.97 3.80 10.28
CA HIS A 173 13.62 4.62 9.26
C HIS A 173 12.68 5.73 8.72
N SER A 174 11.40 5.40 8.49
CA SER A 174 10.42 6.31 7.88
C SER A 174 9.66 7.18 8.88
N MET A 175 9.78 6.93 10.18
CA MET A 175 9.09 7.63 11.26
C MET A 175 10.08 8.01 12.37
N ASN A 176 9.76 9.08 13.11
CA ASN A 176 10.52 9.41 14.32
C ASN A 176 10.19 8.36 15.41
N GLU A 177 11.22 7.68 15.92
CA GLU A 177 11.10 6.63 16.95
C GLU A 177 10.35 7.10 18.20
N SER A 178 10.54 8.37 18.61
CA SER A 178 9.86 8.94 19.78
C SER A 178 8.33 9.05 19.62
N ILE A 179 7.82 8.92 18.39
CA ILE A 179 6.39 9.05 18.05
C ILE A 179 5.77 7.67 17.79
N PHE A 180 6.56 6.62 17.69
CA PHE A 180 6.06 5.29 17.37
C PHE A 180 6.55 4.24 18.38
N THR A 181 5.95 4.28 19.57
CA THR A 181 6.20 3.33 20.65
C THR A 181 5.01 2.38 20.83
N TYR A 182 5.19 1.31 21.60
CA TYR A 182 4.10 0.39 21.93
C TYR A 182 2.87 1.09 22.52
N PRO A 183 2.97 2.00 23.52
CA PRO A 183 1.79 2.68 24.06
C PRO A 183 1.03 3.51 23.02
N GLN A 184 1.75 4.17 22.09
CA GLN A 184 1.07 4.94 21.04
C GLN A 184 0.36 4.04 20.04
N LEU A 185 0.99 2.94 19.59
CA LEU A 185 0.35 1.99 18.69
C LEU A 185 -0.88 1.36 19.35
N ARG A 186 -0.74 0.93 20.60
CA ARG A 186 -1.82 0.39 21.41
C ARG A 186 -3.02 1.32 21.47
N GLN A 187 -2.83 2.57 21.90
CA GLN A 187 -3.89 3.56 21.98
C GLN A 187 -4.54 3.83 20.64
N ASN A 188 -3.72 3.97 19.60
CA ASN A 188 -4.18 4.21 18.24
C ASN A 188 -5.08 3.08 17.71
N LEU A 189 -4.70 1.82 17.90
CA LEU A 189 -5.51 0.66 17.50
C LEU A 189 -6.78 0.54 18.36
N PHE A 190 -6.69 0.78 19.67
CA PHE A 190 -7.84 0.78 20.56
C PHE A 190 -8.93 1.76 20.08
N ASP A 191 -8.54 3.00 19.78
CA ASP A 191 -9.46 4.03 19.28
C ASP A 191 -10.06 3.68 17.90
N LYS A 192 -9.29 2.99 17.05
CA LYS A 192 -9.75 2.54 15.73
C LYS A 192 -10.72 1.37 15.81
N LEU A 193 -10.49 0.43 16.72
CA LEU A 193 -11.41 -0.68 16.94
C LEU A 193 -12.79 -0.23 17.46
N ALA A 194 -12.86 0.92 18.11
CA ALA A 194 -14.12 1.53 18.52
C ALA A 194 -14.86 2.26 17.38
N ASP A 195 -14.19 2.51 16.23
CA ASP A 195 -14.74 3.24 15.09
C ASP A 195 -15.42 2.29 14.10
N ALA A 196 -16.72 2.44 13.89
CA ALA A 196 -17.48 1.58 12.98
C ALA A 196 -17.02 1.72 11.53
N GLY A 197 -16.63 2.93 11.08
CA GLY A 197 -16.14 3.16 9.73
C GLY A 197 -14.79 2.48 9.46
N PHE A 198 -13.92 2.39 10.47
CA PHE A 198 -12.69 1.62 10.39
C PHE A 198 -12.98 0.12 10.27
N ARG A 199 -13.91 -0.39 11.07
CA ARG A 199 -14.25 -1.82 11.10
C ARG A 199 -14.83 -2.33 9.77
N THR A 200 -15.62 -1.49 9.11
CA THR A 200 -16.34 -1.85 7.86
C THR A 200 -15.65 -1.38 6.57
N ASP A 201 -14.54 -0.62 6.66
CA ASP A 201 -13.84 -0.04 5.49
C ASP A 201 -13.44 -1.11 4.44
N ILE A 202 -13.15 -2.35 4.88
CA ILE A 202 -12.75 -3.45 3.99
C ILE A 202 -13.93 -4.09 3.26
N GLU A 203 -15.14 -4.06 3.82
CA GLU A 203 -16.30 -4.80 3.29
C GLU A 203 -16.67 -4.40 1.86
N ALA A 204 -16.53 -3.11 1.53
CA ALA A 204 -16.80 -2.59 0.18
C ALA A 204 -15.71 -2.96 -0.85
N LEU A 205 -14.57 -3.47 -0.41
CA LEU A 205 -13.39 -3.74 -1.25
C LEU A 205 -13.13 -5.23 -1.47
N ILE A 206 -13.86 -6.11 -0.81
CA ILE A 206 -13.63 -7.55 -0.85
C ILE A 206 -14.89 -8.27 -1.38
N VAL A 207 -14.69 -9.31 -2.21
CA VAL A 207 -15.80 -10.09 -2.75
C VAL A 207 -16.31 -11.10 -1.72
N ALA A 208 -15.39 -11.75 -1.01
CA ALA A 208 -15.69 -12.68 0.07
C ALA A 208 -14.66 -12.51 1.19
N MET A 209 -15.15 -12.22 2.40
CA MET A 209 -14.31 -12.12 3.57
C MET A 209 -13.72 -13.51 3.88
N PRO A 210 -12.39 -13.63 4.11
CA PRO A 210 -11.83 -14.88 4.60
C PRO A 210 -12.44 -15.24 5.97
N ASP A 211 -12.81 -16.51 6.15
CA ASP A 211 -13.45 -16.98 7.40
C ASP A 211 -12.56 -16.72 8.64
N GLU A 212 -11.25 -16.74 8.44
CA GLU A 212 -10.25 -16.53 9.48
C GLU A 212 -10.04 -15.05 9.83
N TYR A 213 -10.51 -14.12 8.97
CA TYR A 213 -10.34 -12.69 9.23
C TYR A 213 -11.37 -12.18 10.22
N ASN A 214 -10.86 -11.57 11.27
CA ASN A 214 -11.63 -10.78 12.22
C ASN A 214 -10.81 -9.55 12.61
N VAL A 215 -11.43 -8.39 12.69
CA VAL A 215 -10.72 -7.12 12.91
C VAL A 215 -9.99 -7.08 14.26
N GLU A 216 -10.56 -7.69 15.30
CA GLU A 216 -9.92 -7.82 16.62
C GLU A 216 -8.69 -8.74 16.56
N ASN A 217 -8.84 -9.92 15.95
CA ASN A 217 -7.75 -10.88 15.82
C ASN A 217 -6.62 -10.33 14.93
N ALA A 218 -6.96 -9.56 13.92
CA ALA A 218 -5.99 -8.88 13.07
C ALA A 218 -5.19 -7.83 13.85
N ALA A 219 -5.86 -7.06 14.72
CA ALA A 219 -5.19 -6.12 15.59
C ALA A 219 -4.31 -6.83 16.65
N ASP A 220 -4.76 -7.95 17.21
CA ASP A 220 -3.97 -8.78 18.11
C ASP A 220 -2.70 -9.28 17.43
N LEU A 221 -2.82 -9.78 16.20
CA LEU A 221 -1.68 -10.24 15.43
C LEU A 221 -0.66 -9.12 15.18
N VAL A 222 -1.12 -7.92 14.81
CA VAL A 222 -0.23 -6.75 14.62
C VAL A 222 0.46 -6.38 15.93
N MET A 223 -0.25 -6.38 17.05
CA MET A 223 0.35 -6.11 18.37
C MET A 223 1.33 -7.19 18.78
N GLU A 224 1.01 -8.48 18.56
CA GLU A 224 1.88 -9.60 18.88
C GLU A 224 3.15 -9.61 18.02
N LYS A 225 3.01 -9.40 16.69
CA LYS A 225 4.15 -9.52 15.77
C LYS A 225 5.00 -8.24 15.70
N LEU A 226 4.36 -7.07 15.59
CA LEU A 226 5.05 -5.79 15.40
C LEU A 226 5.13 -4.98 16.70
N GLY A 227 4.05 -4.92 17.47
CA GLY A 227 3.98 -4.14 18.71
C GLY A 227 5.04 -4.54 19.73
N ARG A 228 5.27 -5.86 19.91
CA ARG A 228 6.29 -6.39 20.85
C ARG A 228 7.72 -5.92 20.56
N LEU A 229 8.00 -5.50 19.32
CA LEU A 229 9.32 -5.06 18.89
C LEU A 229 9.52 -3.53 19.10
N LEU A 230 8.47 -2.84 19.54
CA LEU A 230 8.52 -1.41 19.80
C LEU A 230 9.01 -1.11 21.21
N GLU A 231 9.53 0.11 21.42
CA GLU A 231 9.93 0.57 22.74
C GLU A 231 8.75 0.58 23.73
N ASN A 232 9.06 0.28 24.98
CA ASN A 232 8.11 0.19 26.09
C ASN A 232 7.02 -0.89 25.90
N ALA A 233 7.31 -1.93 25.12
CA ALA A 233 6.42 -3.10 25.02
C ALA A 233 6.42 -3.89 26.36
N PRO A 234 5.25 -4.34 26.85
CA PRO A 234 5.17 -5.23 28.01
C PRO A 234 5.65 -6.65 27.65
N PRO A 235 5.74 -7.56 28.62
CA PRO A 235 6.00 -8.98 28.34
C PRO A 235 5.03 -9.55 27.31
N LEU A 236 5.53 -10.44 26.44
CA LEU A 236 4.77 -11.02 25.33
C LEU A 236 3.43 -11.65 25.77
N GLU A 237 3.41 -12.29 26.92
CA GLU A 237 2.22 -12.92 27.51
C GLU A 237 1.06 -11.93 27.70
N GLU A 238 1.35 -10.68 28.04
CA GLU A 238 0.33 -9.63 28.18
C GLU A 238 -0.22 -9.18 26.82
N ILE A 239 0.59 -9.24 25.78
CA ILE A 239 0.16 -8.90 24.42
C ILE A 239 -0.68 -10.03 23.85
N ALA A 240 -0.22 -11.27 23.97
CA ALA A 240 -0.88 -12.47 23.45
C ALA A 240 -2.26 -12.73 24.07
N ASP A 241 -2.43 -12.41 25.37
CA ASP A 241 -3.72 -12.51 26.08
C ASP A 241 -4.77 -11.46 25.65
N GLY A 242 -4.41 -10.55 24.74
CA GLY A 242 -5.28 -9.42 24.37
C GLY A 242 -5.45 -8.36 25.47
N ARG A 243 -4.67 -8.42 26.56
CA ARG A 243 -4.70 -7.43 27.66
C ARG A 243 -4.32 -6.03 27.19
N TRP A 244 -3.64 -5.90 26.07
CA TRP A 244 -3.38 -4.60 25.47
C TRP A 244 -4.65 -3.81 25.12
N ARG A 245 -5.81 -4.49 24.98
CA ARG A 245 -7.10 -3.86 24.72
C ARG A 245 -7.74 -3.27 25.97
N SER A 246 -7.26 -3.56 27.17
CA SER A 246 -7.77 -2.97 28.40
C SER A 246 -7.10 -1.63 28.68
N MET A 247 -7.87 -0.66 29.16
CA MET A 247 -7.40 0.69 29.53
C MET A 247 -6.98 0.79 31.01
N THR A 248 -6.80 -0.35 31.68
CA THR A 248 -6.37 -0.40 33.09
C THR A 248 -4.86 -0.40 33.21
#